data_95114ef0eaddfef8d343f383b71dbb35
#
_entry.id   95114ef0eaddfef8d343f383b71dbb35
#
_cell.length_a   1.000
_cell.length_b   1.000
_cell.length_c   1.000
_cell.angle_alpha   90.00
_cell.angle_beta   90.00
_cell.angle_gamma   90.00
#
_symmetry.space_group_name_H-M   'P 1'
#
loop_
_entity.id
_entity.type
_entity.pdbx_description
1 polymer ?
#
loop_
_entity_poly.entity_id
_entity_poly.type
_entity_poly.pdbx_seq_one_letter_code
_entity_poly.pdbx_strand_id
1 'polypeptide(L)'
;MREHRFNIDNVFLRGIKDMAKAEHGKNKRKKDTSAIKLFFMSLPAVILIIVFNYIPAGEYIIAFKDYKIGRGIIGSDWAGLENFRLLFENIHFNKILLNTVLYNSAFFVVVNVAGLGAATLLFRLKNLHIKVFFRAVLVLPYFISWVFAGEIVYALFSNDSGIINQVIGFFGGEKVLWYNTPAVWPVIITLAFAWKNAGVCSVVYYAALQGIDHGMTEAAELDGAGEFRIFSDIILPQILLAVFLIAVINISGIFKSDYEMFTQLTRESGGIFGTTDVLDTYFRRGMQTTDLSFSAAAGLLQSAAGCLAAFFVLCLARRENNRFRRDIF
;
A
#
# COMPACT_ATOMS: atom_id res chain seq x y z
N MET A 1 -53.43 -48.07 -29.90
CA MET A 1 -52.06 -47.94 -29.34
C MET A 1 -51.82 -46.50 -28.89
N ARG A 2 -52.23 -46.19 -27.66
CA ARG A 2 -52.02 -44.94 -26.98
C ARG A 2 -51.69 -45.25 -25.52
N GLU A 3 -50.74 -44.43 -24.97
CA GLU A 3 -50.49 -44.29 -23.54
C GLU A 3 -49.63 -45.34 -22.82
N HIS A 4 -48.34 -45.06 -22.79
CA HIS A 4 -47.50 -45.19 -21.59
C HIS A 4 -46.23 -44.31 -21.79
N ARG A 5 -46.41 -42.99 -21.79
CA ARG A 5 -45.28 -42.08 -21.44
C ARG A 5 -45.19 -42.05 -19.91
N PHE A 6 -44.32 -42.90 -19.38
CA PHE A 6 -43.93 -42.87 -17.99
C PHE A 6 -43.44 -41.48 -17.63
N ASN A 7 -44.05 -40.91 -16.61
CA ASN A 7 -43.87 -39.56 -16.11
C ASN A 7 -42.53 -39.47 -15.33
N ILE A 8 -41.42 -39.69 -16.03
CA ILE A 8 -40.03 -39.65 -15.48
C ILE A 8 -39.66 -38.25 -15.01
N ASP A 9 -40.20 -37.22 -15.67
CA ASP A 9 -39.88 -35.81 -15.35
C ASP A 9 -40.44 -35.41 -13.97
N ASN A 10 -41.60 -35.91 -13.57
CA ASN A 10 -42.17 -35.59 -12.27
C ASN A 10 -41.51 -36.30 -11.10
N VAL A 11 -40.93 -37.50 -11.30
CA VAL A 11 -40.17 -38.24 -10.30
C VAL A 11 -38.80 -37.60 -10.09
N PHE A 12 -38.17 -37.19 -11.18
CA PHE A 12 -36.85 -36.53 -11.14
C PHE A 12 -36.93 -35.13 -10.50
N LEU A 13 -37.91 -34.33 -10.86
CA LEU A 13 -38.16 -33.00 -10.28
C LEU A 13 -38.59 -33.07 -8.79
N ARG A 14 -39.33 -34.10 -8.35
CA ARG A 14 -39.57 -34.32 -6.94
C ARG A 14 -38.31 -34.71 -6.18
N GLY A 15 -37.46 -35.59 -6.71
CA GLY A 15 -36.21 -35.99 -6.11
C GLY A 15 -35.25 -34.80 -5.92
N ILE A 16 -35.12 -33.89 -6.90
CA ILE A 16 -34.32 -32.69 -6.80
C ILE A 16 -34.89 -31.71 -5.76
N LYS A 17 -36.21 -31.51 -5.70
CA LYS A 17 -36.86 -30.66 -4.69
C LYS A 17 -36.70 -31.21 -3.26
N ASP A 18 -36.75 -32.52 -3.08
CA ASP A 18 -36.60 -33.16 -1.77
C ASP A 18 -35.14 -33.15 -1.31
N MET A 19 -34.17 -33.32 -2.23
CA MET A 19 -32.73 -33.11 -1.95
C MET A 19 -32.44 -31.67 -1.59
N ALA A 20 -32.96 -30.70 -2.33
CA ALA A 20 -32.76 -29.27 -2.05
C ALA A 20 -33.42 -28.86 -0.70
N LYS A 21 -34.58 -29.44 -0.33
CA LYS A 21 -35.20 -29.23 0.98
C LYS A 21 -34.41 -29.89 2.12
N ALA A 22 -33.86 -31.08 1.90
CA ALA A 22 -33.04 -31.78 2.89
C ALA A 22 -31.70 -31.07 3.17
N GLU A 23 -31.07 -30.51 2.13
CA GLU A 23 -29.88 -29.66 2.29
C GLU A 23 -30.19 -28.33 3.01
N HIS A 24 -31.30 -27.68 2.67
CA HIS A 24 -31.70 -26.42 3.33
C HIS A 24 -32.06 -26.60 4.81
N GLY A 25 -32.67 -27.72 5.18
CA GLY A 25 -33.06 -28.02 6.56
C GLY A 25 -31.89 -28.42 7.46
N LYS A 26 -30.88 -29.14 6.93
CA LYS A 26 -29.67 -29.52 7.66
C LYS A 26 -28.69 -28.35 7.81
N ASN A 27 -28.68 -27.41 6.87
CA ASN A 27 -27.74 -26.29 6.86
C ASN A 27 -28.11 -25.16 7.85
N LYS A 28 -29.41 -24.95 8.15
CA LYS A 28 -29.82 -23.91 9.11
C LYS A 28 -29.40 -24.20 10.55
N ARG A 29 -29.51 -25.43 11.06
CA ARG A 29 -29.12 -25.76 12.43
C ARG A 29 -27.62 -25.86 12.68
N LYS A 30 -26.81 -26.25 11.66
CA LYS A 30 -25.34 -26.22 11.77
C LYS A 30 -24.74 -24.80 11.66
N LYS A 31 -25.44 -23.89 10.97
CA LYS A 31 -24.96 -22.51 10.76
C LYS A 31 -24.89 -21.71 12.06
N ASP A 32 -25.87 -21.83 12.96
CA ASP A 32 -25.92 -21.05 14.21
C ASP A 32 -24.81 -21.44 15.20
N THR A 33 -24.56 -22.73 15.37
CA THR A 33 -23.50 -23.20 16.29
C THR A 33 -22.09 -22.92 15.76
N SER A 34 -21.90 -22.93 14.45
CA SER A 34 -20.63 -22.58 13.83
C SER A 34 -20.37 -21.08 13.88
N ALA A 35 -21.38 -20.23 13.68
CA ALA A 35 -21.26 -18.78 13.78
C ALA A 35 -20.88 -18.34 15.20
N ILE A 36 -21.51 -18.93 16.24
CA ILE A 36 -21.16 -18.65 17.64
C ILE A 36 -19.73 -19.08 17.96
N LYS A 37 -19.29 -20.25 17.51
CA LYS A 37 -17.89 -20.69 17.70
C LYS A 37 -16.89 -19.75 17.01
N LEU A 38 -17.16 -19.36 15.78
CA LEU A 38 -16.32 -18.41 15.04
C LEU A 38 -16.27 -17.03 15.72
N PHE A 39 -17.41 -16.57 16.27
CA PHE A 39 -17.46 -15.34 17.06
C PHE A 39 -16.55 -15.41 18.29
N PHE A 40 -16.64 -16.47 19.09
CA PHE A 40 -15.76 -16.63 20.25
C PHE A 40 -14.29 -16.82 19.88
N MET A 41 -13.99 -17.45 18.74
CA MET A 41 -12.61 -17.55 18.23
C MET A 41 -12.06 -16.20 17.76
N SER A 42 -12.89 -15.30 17.22
CA SER A 42 -12.48 -13.96 16.81
C SER A 42 -12.41 -12.95 17.96
N LEU A 43 -13.08 -13.23 19.10
CA LEU A 43 -13.23 -12.31 20.21
C LEU A 43 -11.88 -11.78 20.75
N PRO A 44 -10.83 -12.61 20.98
CA PRO A 44 -9.54 -12.11 21.44
C PRO A 44 -8.92 -11.09 20.46
N ALA A 45 -9.01 -11.35 19.14
CA ALA A 45 -8.50 -10.42 18.14
C ALA A 45 -9.31 -9.11 18.12
N VAL A 46 -10.63 -9.18 18.24
CA VAL A 46 -11.51 -8.00 18.31
C VAL A 46 -11.19 -7.16 19.56
N ILE A 47 -11.00 -7.80 20.72
CA ILE A 47 -10.61 -7.09 21.95
C ILE A 47 -9.28 -6.38 21.76
N LEU A 48 -8.26 -7.05 21.19
CA LEU A 48 -6.96 -6.43 20.94
C LEU A 48 -7.09 -5.23 19.99
N ILE A 49 -7.88 -5.34 18.93
CA ILE A 49 -8.15 -4.21 18.02
C ILE A 49 -8.81 -3.05 18.76
N ILE A 50 -9.79 -3.31 19.61
CA ILE A 50 -10.47 -2.25 20.38
C ILE A 50 -9.49 -1.59 21.32
N VAL A 51 -8.73 -2.36 22.10
CA VAL A 51 -7.81 -1.84 23.11
C VAL A 51 -6.64 -1.06 22.50
N PHE A 52 -6.05 -1.56 21.41
CA PHE A 52 -4.84 -0.96 20.84
C PHE A 52 -5.08 0.02 19.68
N ASN A 53 -6.28 0.03 19.08
CA ASN A 53 -6.60 0.96 17.99
C ASN A 53 -7.72 1.93 18.34
N TYR A 54 -8.85 1.44 18.90
CA TYR A 54 -10.01 2.30 19.15
C TYR A 54 -9.88 3.13 20.42
N ILE A 55 -9.31 2.59 21.50
CA ILE A 55 -9.08 3.37 22.73
C ILE A 55 -8.09 4.52 22.45
N PRO A 56 -6.90 4.29 21.84
CA PRO A 56 -6.00 5.39 21.48
C PRO A 56 -6.60 6.37 20.46
N ALA A 57 -7.50 5.92 19.59
CA ALA A 57 -8.20 6.84 18.67
C ALA A 57 -9.00 7.93 19.42
N GLY A 58 -9.40 7.69 20.68
CA GLY A 58 -10.00 8.74 21.53
C GLY A 58 -9.06 9.91 21.80
N GLU A 59 -7.74 9.73 21.67
CA GLU A 59 -6.75 10.81 21.82
C GLU A 59 -6.82 11.84 20.69
N TYR A 60 -7.46 11.52 19.56
CA TYR A 60 -7.70 12.51 18.49
C TYR A 60 -8.54 13.72 18.95
N ILE A 61 -9.22 13.63 20.10
CA ILE A 61 -9.89 14.79 20.72
C ILE A 61 -8.90 15.90 21.08
N ILE A 62 -7.61 15.55 21.29
CA ILE A 62 -6.51 16.50 21.54
C ILE A 62 -6.38 17.50 20.39
N ALA A 63 -6.70 17.11 19.15
CA ALA A 63 -6.70 17.98 17.99
C ALA A 63 -7.60 19.21 18.13
N PHE A 64 -8.63 19.13 19.00
CA PHE A 64 -9.60 20.20 19.25
C PHE A 64 -9.36 20.92 20.57
N LYS A 65 -8.27 20.63 21.27
CA LYS A 65 -7.94 21.19 22.58
C LYS A 65 -6.61 21.94 22.55
N ASP A 66 -6.43 22.90 23.44
CA ASP A 66 -5.13 23.44 23.85
C ASP A 66 -4.56 22.51 24.92
N TYR A 67 -3.97 21.39 24.44
CA TYR A 67 -3.54 20.31 25.32
C TYR A 67 -2.33 20.69 26.17
N LYS A 68 -2.47 20.57 27.49
CA LYS A 68 -1.40 20.81 28.45
C LYS A 68 -1.13 19.51 29.22
N ILE A 69 0.10 19.01 29.16
CA ILE A 69 0.51 17.74 29.78
C ILE A 69 0.10 17.72 31.27
N GLY A 70 0.26 18.83 31.98
CA GLY A 70 -0.07 18.92 33.40
C GLY A 70 -1.58 18.88 33.75
N ARG A 71 -2.47 19.11 32.77
CA ARG A 71 -3.94 19.08 32.93
C ARG A 71 -4.56 17.81 32.34
N GLY A 72 -3.82 17.07 31.51
CA GLY A 72 -4.31 15.90 30.80
C GLY A 72 -5.38 16.24 29.75
N ILE A 73 -5.94 15.21 29.11
CA ILE A 73 -6.91 15.38 28.03
C ILE A 73 -8.21 16.05 28.53
N ILE A 74 -8.70 15.65 29.69
CA ILE A 74 -9.98 16.13 30.24
C ILE A 74 -9.85 17.56 30.74
N GLY A 75 -8.76 17.89 31.43
CA GLY A 75 -8.54 19.20 32.06
C GLY A 75 -8.01 20.29 31.14
N SER A 76 -7.68 19.96 29.89
CA SER A 76 -7.21 20.94 28.90
C SER A 76 -8.36 21.71 28.29
N ASP A 77 -8.13 22.99 27.99
CA ASP A 77 -9.12 23.89 27.46
C ASP A 77 -9.52 23.52 26.01
N TRP A 78 -10.76 23.82 25.62
CA TRP A 78 -11.26 23.57 24.27
C TRP A 78 -10.80 24.65 23.30
N ALA A 79 -10.03 24.32 22.26
CA ALA A 79 -9.51 25.23 21.27
C ALA A 79 -10.33 25.21 19.94
N GLY A 80 -11.31 24.30 19.80
CA GLY A 80 -12.10 24.17 18.59
C GLY A 80 -11.26 23.82 17.37
N LEU A 81 -11.30 24.64 16.31
CA LEU A 81 -10.55 24.43 15.07
C LEU A 81 -9.24 25.22 14.98
N GLU A 82 -8.81 25.86 16.06
CA GLU A 82 -7.63 26.72 16.04
C GLU A 82 -6.35 25.98 15.67
N ASN A 83 -6.17 24.74 16.13
CA ASN A 83 -5.01 23.92 15.77
C ASN A 83 -4.97 23.62 14.26
N PHE A 84 -6.12 23.44 13.63
CA PHE A 84 -6.21 23.26 12.17
C PHE A 84 -5.91 24.55 11.43
N ARG A 85 -6.37 25.71 11.95
CA ARG A 85 -6.06 27.00 11.36
C ARG A 85 -4.56 27.28 11.39
N LEU A 86 -3.90 27.07 12.52
CA LEU A 86 -2.45 27.18 12.67
C LEU A 86 -1.69 26.28 11.69
N LEU A 87 -2.23 25.09 11.41
CA LEU A 87 -1.64 24.15 10.44
C LEU A 87 -1.63 24.77 9.03
N PHE A 88 -2.74 25.34 8.57
CA PHE A 88 -2.84 25.94 7.23
C PHE A 88 -2.11 27.29 7.12
N GLU A 89 -1.95 28.03 8.20
CA GLU A 89 -1.20 29.28 8.25
C GLU A 89 0.32 29.03 8.30
N ASN A 90 0.75 27.81 8.57
CA ASN A 90 2.17 27.47 8.62
C ASN A 90 2.82 27.57 7.24
N ILE A 91 3.83 28.42 7.12
CA ILE A 91 4.53 28.70 5.86
C ILE A 91 5.16 27.46 5.20
N HIS A 92 5.50 26.45 5.98
CA HIS A 92 6.11 25.21 5.49
C HIS A 92 5.10 24.14 5.10
N PHE A 93 3.83 24.25 5.56
CA PHE A 93 2.82 23.22 5.39
C PHE A 93 2.61 22.81 3.94
N ASN A 94 2.41 23.77 3.04
CA ASN A 94 2.17 23.50 1.62
C ASN A 94 3.33 22.74 0.96
N LYS A 95 4.57 23.10 1.32
CA LYS A 95 5.76 22.44 0.78
C LYS A 95 5.87 20.99 1.28
N ILE A 96 5.64 20.79 2.56
CA ILE A 96 5.69 19.47 3.21
C ILE A 96 4.58 18.56 2.67
N LEU A 97 3.38 19.11 2.50
CA LEU A 97 2.26 18.41 1.88
C LEU A 97 2.60 17.99 0.44
N LEU A 98 3.16 18.92 -0.35
CA LEU A 98 3.58 18.64 -1.72
C LEU A 98 4.66 17.56 -1.76
N ASN A 99 5.69 17.64 -0.92
CA ASN A 99 6.72 16.60 -0.81
C ASN A 99 6.08 15.23 -0.51
N THR A 100 5.16 15.17 0.47
CA THR A 100 4.47 13.93 0.84
C THR A 100 3.76 13.29 -0.34
N VAL A 101 2.97 14.08 -1.07
CA VAL A 101 2.21 13.60 -2.24
C VAL A 101 3.15 13.20 -3.37
N LEU A 102 4.20 13.98 -3.64
CA LEU A 102 5.18 13.66 -4.69
C LEU A 102 5.95 12.37 -4.40
N TYR A 103 6.42 12.18 -3.16
CA TYR A 103 7.09 10.93 -2.77
C TYR A 103 6.18 9.73 -2.91
N ASN A 104 4.95 9.79 -2.37
CA ASN A 104 4.02 8.67 -2.45
C ASN A 104 3.62 8.36 -3.90
N SER A 105 3.47 9.39 -4.74
CA SER A 105 3.23 9.21 -6.17
C SER A 105 4.41 8.56 -6.88
N ALA A 106 5.64 9.00 -6.58
CA ALA A 106 6.87 8.40 -7.13
C ALA A 106 7.04 6.95 -6.66
N PHE A 107 6.83 6.67 -5.37
CA PHE A 107 6.86 5.32 -4.81
C PHE A 107 5.85 4.41 -5.50
N PHE A 108 4.61 4.88 -5.66
CA PHE A 108 3.58 4.13 -6.37
C PHE A 108 4.03 3.76 -7.77
N VAL A 109 4.46 4.73 -8.57
CA VAL A 109 4.86 4.49 -9.96
C VAL A 109 6.06 3.56 -10.03
N VAL A 110 7.15 3.87 -9.32
CA VAL A 110 8.42 3.13 -9.43
C VAL A 110 8.29 1.70 -8.91
N VAL A 111 7.62 1.50 -7.76
CA VAL A 111 7.42 0.14 -7.19
C VAL A 111 6.52 -0.70 -8.08
N ASN A 112 5.45 -0.13 -8.65
CA ASN A 112 4.54 -0.89 -9.52
C ASN A 112 5.21 -1.24 -10.84
N VAL A 113 5.94 -0.31 -11.47
CA VAL A 113 6.68 -0.59 -12.70
C VAL A 113 7.76 -1.64 -12.47
N ALA A 114 8.57 -1.50 -11.42
CA ALA A 114 9.61 -2.47 -11.09
C ALA A 114 9.02 -3.83 -10.69
N GLY A 115 7.97 -3.84 -9.87
CA GLY A 115 7.28 -5.06 -9.42
C GLY A 115 6.61 -5.82 -10.57
N LEU A 116 5.91 -5.11 -11.46
CA LEU A 116 5.28 -5.70 -12.63
C LEU A 116 6.32 -6.23 -13.62
N GLY A 117 7.39 -5.46 -13.86
CA GLY A 117 8.51 -5.90 -14.69
C GLY A 117 9.15 -7.18 -14.15
N ALA A 118 9.47 -7.21 -12.84
CA ALA A 118 10.03 -8.39 -12.18
C ALA A 118 9.06 -9.59 -12.24
N ALA A 119 7.76 -9.37 -12.01
CA ALA A 119 6.74 -10.42 -12.09
C ALA A 119 6.65 -11.03 -13.50
N THR A 120 6.67 -10.18 -14.53
CA THR A 120 6.61 -10.62 -15.93
C THR A 120 7.87 -11.42 -16.31
N LEU A 121 9.05 -10.98 -15.88
CA LEU A 121 10.29 -11.73 -16.07
C LEU A 121 10.24 -13.09 -15.37
N LEU A 122 9.79 -13.13 -14.11
CA LEU A 122 9.61 -14.38 -13.35
C LEU A 122 8.59 -15.31 -14.01
N PHE A 123 7.50 -14.78 -14.58
CA PHE A 123 6.47 -15.56 -15.25
C PHE A 123 7.03 -16.30 -16.48
N ARG A 124 7.92 -15.67 -17.24
CA ARG A 124 8.57 -16.25 -18.44
C ARG A 124 9.66 -17.29 -18.14
N LEU A 125 10.21 -17.31 -16.94
CA LEU A 125 11.22 -18.29 -16.57
C LEU A 125 10.64 -19.71 -16.58
N LYS A 126 11.23 -20.61 -17.36
CA LYS A 126 10.79 -22.01 -17.45
C LYS A 126 11.34 -22.87 -16.31
N ASN A 127 12.56 -22.58 -15.84
CA ASN A 127 13.21 -23.36 -14.79
C ASN A 127 12.67 -22.97 -13.41
N LEU A 128 12.02 -23.93 -12.73
CA LEU A 128 11.39 -23.69 -11.43
C LEU A 128 12.39 -23.31 -10.33
N HIS A 129 13.57 -23.90 -10.28
CA HIS A 129 14.58 -23.60 -9.26
C HIS A 129 15.10 -22.17 -9.41
N ILE A 130 15.38 -21.76 -10.63
CA ILE A 130 15.80 -20.37 -10.94
C ILE A 130 14.69 -19.39 -10.56
N LYS A 131 13.44 -19.69 -10.90
CA LYS A 131 12.27 -18.87 -10.56
C LYS A 131 12.11 -18.69 -9.05
N VAL A 132 12.21 -19.78 -8.27
CA VAL A 132 12.11 -19.74 -6.80
C VAL A 132 13.27 -18.94 -6.21
N PHE A 133 14.49 -19.15 -6.71
CA PHE A 133 15.67 -18.41 -6.26
C PHE A 133 15.53 -16.90 -6.47
N PHE A 134 15.23 -16.45 -7.70
CA PHE A 134 15.08 -15.02 -7.98
C PHE A 134 13.92 -14.39 -7.21
N ARG A 135 12.80 -15.09 -7.03
CA ARG A 135 11.70 -14.61 -6.21
C ARG A 135 12.12 -14.41 -4.75
N ALA A 136 12.87 -15.35 -4.18
CA ALA A 136 13.38 -15.21 -2.82
C ALA A 136 14.33 -14.01 -2.68
N VAL A 137 15.27 -13.84 -3.63
CA VAL A 137 16.23 -12.72 -3.66
C VAL A 137 15.51 -11.37 -3.79
N LEU A 138 14.48 -11.28 -4.65
CA LEU A 138 13.71 -10.05 -4.82
C LEU A 138 12.92 -9.66 -3.57
N VAL A 139 12.44 -10.62 -2.80
CA VAL A 139 11.64 -10.36 -1.59
C VAL A 139 12.54 -10.12 -0.37
N LEU A 140 13.79 -10.58 -0.38
CA LEU A 140 14.72 -10.48 0.76
C LEU A 140 14.83 -9.05 1.34
N PRO A 141 15.00 -7.98 0.53
CA PRO A 141 15.14 -6.62 1.05
C PRO A 141 13.94 -6.15 1.90
N TYR A 142 12.75 -6.66 1.65
CA TYR A 142 11.56 -6.30 2.41
C TYR A 142 11.68 -6.62 3.90
N PHE A 143 12.38 -7.68 4.26
CA PHE A 143 12.58 -8.10 5.66
C PHE A 143 13.65 -7.29 6.41
N ILE A 144 14.45 -6.49 5.70
CA ILE A 144 15.46 -5.63 6.30
C ILE A 144 14.73 -4.43 6.96
N SER A 145 15.04 -4.11 8.24
CA SER A 145 14.49 -2.91 8.88
C SER A 145 15.00 -1.62 8.23
N TRP A 146 14.26 -0.52 8.37
CA TRP A 146 14.71 0.78 7.88
C TRP A 146 15.99 1.26 8.59
N VAL A 147 16.23 0.83 9.81
CA VAL A 147 17.50 1.12 10.52
C VAL A 147 18.69 0.56 9.73
N PHE A 148 18.64 -0.71 9.36
CA PHE A 148 19.71 -1.32 8.55
C PHE A 148 19.80 -0.73 7.15
N ALA A 149 18.66 -0.47 6.51
CA ALA A 149 18.63 0.18 5.20
C ALA A 149 19.26 1.59 5.28
N GLY A 150 19.00 2.33 6.35
CA GLY A 150 19.62 3.63 6.61
C GLY A 150 21.13 3.54 6.75
N GLU A 151 21.66 2.53 7.45
CA GLU A 151 23.10 2.31 7.55
C GLU A 151 23.74 1.96 6.19
N ILE A 152 23.05 1.17 5.36
CA ILE A 152 23.51 0.88 3.99
C ILE A 152 23.57 2.16 3.16
N VAL A 153 22.52 2.99 3.20
CA VAL A 153 22.50 4.26 2.48
C VAL A 153 23.58 5.21 3.01
N TYR A 154 23.78 5.25 4.33
CA TYR A 154 24.84 6.06 4.91
C TYR A 154 26.24 5.57 4.50
N ALA A 155 26.49 4.28 4.48
CA ALA A 155 27.76 3.73 3.99
C ALA A 155 28.04 4.07 2.52
N LEU A 156 26.98 4.19 1.70
CA LEU A 156 27.10 4.58 0.30
C LEU A 156 27.32 6.10 0.15
N PHE A 157 26.53 6.93 0.84
CA PHE A 157 26.43 8.38 0.61
C PHE A 157 27.01 9.24 1.73
N SER A 158 27.77 8.69 2.70
CA SER A 158 28.46 9.50 3.71
C SER A 158 29.35 10.55 3.05
N ASN A 159 29.34 11.77 3.60
CA ASN A 159 30.14 12.88 3.05
C ASN A 159 31.64 12.60 3.10
N ASP A 160 32.14 11.95 4.16
CA ASP A 160 33.56 11.75 4.40
C ASP A 160 34.07 10.40 3.88
N SER A 161 33.35 9.32 4.19
CA SER A 161 33.79 7.93 3.97
C SER A 161 32.88 7.14 3.02
N GLY A 162 31.88 7.80 2.40
CA GLY A 162 30.93 7.12 1.52
C GLY A 162 31.58 6.43 0.32
N ILE A 163 31.15 5.21 0.05
CA ILE A 163 31.69 4.40 -1.07
C ILE A 163 31.58 5.16 -2.40
N ILE A 164 30.47 5.86 -2.62
CA ILE A 164 30.26 6.61 -3.87
C ILE A 164 31.28 7.74 -4.00
N ASN A 165 31.59 8.46 -2.91
CA ASN A 165 32.64 9.48 -2.92
C ASN A 165 34.04 8.90 -3.14
N GLN A 166 34.31 7.68 -2.67
CA GLN A 166 35.57 6.98 -2.97
C GLN A 166 35.67 6.64 -4.45
N VAL A 167 34.58 6.16 -5.05
CA VAL A 167 34.53 5.86 -6.50
C VAL A 167 34.69 7.16 -7.32
N ILE A 168 33.98 8.23 -6.95
CA ILE A 168 34.13 9.55 -7.63
C ILE A 168 35.56 10.02 -7.55
N GLY A 169 36.22 9.96 -6.38
CA GLY A 169 37.60 10.33 -6.18
C GLY A 169 38.59 9.46 -6.99
N PHE A 170 38.30 8.15 -7.12
CA PHE A 170 39.14 7.28 -7.95
C PHE A 170 39.13 7.68 -9.43
N PHE A 171 38.03 8.23 -9.94
CA PHE A 171 37.96 8.81 -11.29
C PHE A 171 38.37 10.29 -11.37
N GLY A 172 38.95 10.85 -10.31
CA GLY A 172 39.42 12.23 -10.28
C GLY A 172 38.36 13.30 -10.08
N GLY A 173 37.14 12.90 -9.66
CA GLY A 173 36.05 13.82 -9.34
C GLY A 173 36.16 14.38 -7.91
N GLU A 174 35.47 15.50 -7.66
CA GLU A 174 35.39 16.11 -6.34
C GLU A 174 34.36 15.40 -5.44
N LYS A 175 34.62 15.42 -4.14
CA LYS A 175 33.68 14.85 -3.13
C LYS A 175 32.38 15.63 -3.14
N VAL A 176 31.25 14.89 -3.13
CA VAL A 176 29.92 15.45 -3.02
C VAL A 176 29.47 15.40 -1.56
N LEU A 177 28.97 16.51 -1.04
CA LEU A 177 28.36 16.60 0.28
C LEU A 177 26.89 16.17 0.21
N TRP A 178 26.65 14.88 0.11
CA TRP A 178 25.32 14.30 -0.14
C TRP A 178 24.26 14.78 0.85
N TYR A 179 24.58 14.80 2.16
CA TYR A 179 23.67 15.24 3.23
C TYR A 179 23.50 16.77 3.31
N ASN A 180 24.16 17.52 2.40
CA ASN A 180 23.98 18.95 2.21
C ASN A 180 23.46 19.30 0.80
N THR A 181 23.16 18.29 -0.02
CA THR A 181 22.68 18.47 -1.40
C THR A 181 21.23 17.98 -1.51
N PRO A 182 20.22 18.83 -1.25
CA PRO A 182 18.81 18.42 -1.18
C PRO A 182 18.28 17.81 -2.48
N ALA A 183 18.78 18.25 -3.64
CA ALA A 183 18.24 17.88 -4.96
C ALA A 183 18.33 16.39 -5.29
N VAL A 184 19.29 15.67 -4.73
CA VAL A 184 19.52 14.24 -5.05
C VAL A 184 18.67 13.29 -4.19
N TRP A 185 18.21 13.76 -3.04
CA TRP A 185 17.52 12.92 -2.06
C TRP A 185 16.19 12.34 -2.51
N PRO A 186 15.34 13.05 -3.29
CA PRO A 186 14.13 12.46 -3.83
C PRO A 186 14.39 11.17 -4.63
N VAL A 187 15.48 11.14 -5.39
CA VAL A 187 15.89 9.96 -6.16
C VAL A 187 16.41 8.86 -5.23
N ILE A 188 17.31 9.19 -4.30
CA ILE A 188 17.88 8.21 -3.35
C ILE A 188 16.79 7.53 -2.54
N ILE A 189 15.87 8.31 -1.94
CA ILE A 189 14.77 7.78 -1.13
C ILE A 189 13.85 6.91 -1.99
N THR A 190 13.51 7.36 -3.21
CA THR A 190 12.63 6.60 -4.11
C THR A 190 13.26 5.27 -4.52
N LEU A 191 14.56 5.25 -4.82
CA LEU A 191 15.28 4.03 -5.15
C LEU A 191 15.40 3.08 -3.96
N ALA A 192 15.69 3.59 -2.76
CA ALA A 192 15.73 2.79 -1.53
C ALA A 192 14.36 2.17 -1.22
N PHE A 193 13.29 2.94 -1.38
CA PHE A 193 11.92 2.45 -1.22
C PHE A 193 11.57 1.36 -2.25
N ALA A 194 11.90 1.59 -3.51
CA ALA A 194 11.67 0.64 -4.60
C ALA A 194 12.45 -0.65 -4.40
N TRP A 195 13.75 -0.56 -4.05
CA TRP A 195 14.58 -1.73 -3.73
C TRP A 195 13.96 -2.62 -2.65
N LYS A 196 13.42 -2.00 -1.61
CA LYS A 196 12.80 -2.73 -0.50
C LYS A 196 11.44 -3.33 -0.87
N ASN A 197 10.60 -2.62 -1.62
CA ASN A 197 9.19 -2.97 -1.77
C ASN A 197 8.83 -3.61 -3.13
N ALA A 198 9.63 -3.43 -4.17
CA ALA A 198 9.32 -3.96 -5.50
C ALA A 198 9.22 -5.49 -5.54
N GLY A 199 10.03 -6.18 -4.72
CA GLY A 199 9.98 -7.64 -4.62
C GLY A 199 8.64 -8.17 -4.12
N VAL A 200 8.08 -7.58 -3.07
CA VAL A 200 6.76 -7.96 -2.54
C VAL A 200 5.67 -7.61 -3.55
N CYS A 201 5.74 -6.43 -4.16
CA CYS A 201 4.83 -6.03 -5.22
C CYS A 201 4.86 -7.03 -6.39
N SER A 202 6.06 -7.53 -6.76
CA SER A 202 6.23 -8.53 -7.82
C SER A 202 5.55 -9.86 -7.50
N VAL A 203 5.50 -10.28 -6.24
CA VAL A 203 4.80 -11.52 -5.82
C VAL A 203 3.30 -11.39 -6.04
N VAL A 204 2.71 -10.23 -5.73
CA VAL A 204 1.27 -9.98 -5.94
C VAL A 204 0.94 -10.03 -7.43
N TYR A 205 1.72 -9.36 -8.26
CA TYR A 205 1.54 -9.41 -9.72
C TYR A 205 1.79 -10.79 -10.29
N TYR A 206 2.82 -11.48 -9.79
CA TYR A 206 3.11 -12.85 -10.21
C TYR A 206 1.94 -13.81 -9.91
N ALA A 207 1.30 -13.66 -8.75
CA ALA A 207 0.10 -14.44 -8.41
C ALA A 207 -1.07 -14.15 -9.37
N ALA A 208 -1.25 -12.90 -9.78
CA ALA A 208 -2.26 -12.53 -10.77
C ALA A 208 -1.92 -13.11 -12.17
N LEU A 209 -0.63 -13.08 -12.56
CA LEU A 209 -0.16 -13.65 -13.84
C LEU A 209 -0.36 -15.16 -13.93
N GLN A 210 -0.29 -15.89 -12.81
CA GLN A 210 -0.54 -17.34 -12.79
C GLN A 210 -1.98 -17.73 -13.19
N GLY A 211 -2.92 -16.79 -13.15
CA GLY A 211 -4.29 -17.00 -13.62
C GLY A 211 -4.45 -16.89 -15.15
N ILE A 212 -3.41 -16.46 -15.87
CA ILE A 212 -3.44 -16.30 -17.34
C ILE A 212 -3.17 -17.65 -18.00
N ASP A 213 -3.99 -17.97 -19.02
CA ASP A 213 -3.76 -19.17 -19.84
C ASP A 213 -2.50 -18.99 -20.71
N HIS A 214 -1.50 -19.84 -20.47
CA HIS A 214 -0.26 -19.87 -21.26
C HIS A 214 -0.49 -20.09 -22.74
N GLY A 215 -1.55 -20.83 -23.12
CA GLY A 215 -1.90 -21.04 -24.52
C GLY A 215 -2.17 -19.74 -25.29
N MET A 216 -2.69 -18.70 -24.62
CA MET A 216 -2.90 -17.40 -25.26
C MET A 216 -1.59 -16.69 -25.61
N THR A 217 -0.59 -16.79 -24.74
CA THR A 217 0.73 -16.17 -24.98
C THR A 217 1.53 -16.95 -26.02
N GLU A 218 1.46 -18.29 -26.01
CA GLU A 218 2.10 -19.15 -27.00
C GLU A 218 1.48 -18.97 -28.39
N ALA A 219 0.15 -18.87 -28.51
CA ALA A 219 -0.52 -18.60 -29.77
C ALA A 219 -0.10 -17.25 -30.36
N ALA A 220 -0.02 -16.21 -29.54
CA ALA A 220 0.41 -14.90 -29.99
C ALA A 220 1.91 -14.89 -30.42
N GLU A 221 2.77 -15.66 -29.76
CA GLU A 221 4.16 -15.85 -30.19
C GLU A 221 4.25 -16.54 -31.56
N LEU A 222 3.41 -17.55 -31.81
CA LEU A 222 3.32 -18.24 -33.11
C LEU A 222 2.80 -17.31 -34.21
N ASP A 223 1.90 -16.37 -33.87
CA ASP A 223 1.39 -15.34 -34.78
C ASP A 223 2.41 -14.20 -35.02
N GLY A 224 3.62 -14.28 -34.43
CA GLY A 224 4.70 -13.31 -34.61
C GLY A 224 4.52 -12.03 -33.78
N ALA A 225 3.68 -12.04 -32.75
CA ALA A 225 3.57 -10.90 -31.85
C ALA A 225 4.86 -10.73 -31.03
N GLY A 226 5.40 -9.51 -31.05
CA GLY A 226 6.55 -9.15 -30.20
C GLY A 226 6.19 -9.10 -28.72
N GLU A 227 7.19 -9.21 -27.86
CA GLU A 227 7.03 -9.27 -26.39
C GLU A 227 6.22 -8.10 -25.81
N PHE A 228 6.44 -6.90 -26.31
CA PHE A 228 5.71 -5.70 -25.85
C PHE A 228 4.21 -5.80 -26.20
N ARG A 229 3.88 -6.34 -27.36
CA ARG A 229 2.50 -6.52 -27.80
C ARG A 229 1.79 -7.60 -26.97
N ILE A 230 2.48 -8.71 -26.67
CA ILE A 230 1.94 -9.74 -25.77
C ILE A 230 1.68 -9.15 -24.39
N PHE A 231 2.61 -8.34 -23.89
CA PHE A 231 2.43 -7.68 -22.60
C PHE A 231 1.25 -6.70 -22.59
N SER A 232 1.17 -5.79 -23.58
CA SER A 232 0.14 -4.73 -23.64
C SER A 232 -1.25 -5.26 -23.92
N ASP A 233 -1.37 -6.22 -24.84
CA ASP A 233 -2.67 -6.63 -25.41
C ASP A 233 -3.25 -7.87 -24.70
N ILE A 234 -2.40 -8.70 -24.09
CA ILE A 234 -2.82 -9.95 -23.46
C ILE A 234 -2.62 -9.90 -21.93
N ILE A 235 -1.40 -9.61 -21.49
CA ILE A 235 -1.05 -9.72 -20.06
C ILE A 235 -1.66 -8.57 -19.26
N LEU A 236 -1.39 -7.34 -19.62
CA LEU A 236 -1.79 -6.16 -18.86
C LEU A 236 -3.31 -6.06 -18.66
N PRO A 237 -4.17 -6.29 -19.65
CA PRO A 237 -5.62 -6.24 -19.46
C PRO A 237 -6.13 -7.25 -18.43
N GLN A 238 -5.54 -8.45 -18.38
CA GLN A 238 -5.98 -9.51 -17.49
C GLN A 238 -5.59 -9.27 -16.02
N ILE A 239 -4.51 -8.52 -15.76
CA ILE A 239 -4.07 -8.18 -14.41
C ILE A 239 -4.53 -6.79 -13.95
N LEU A 240 -5.29 -6.05 -14.78
CA LEU A 240 -5.79 -4.71 -14.45
C LEU A 240 -6.51 -4.64 -13.10
N LEU A 241 -7.24 -5.69 -12.74
CA LEU A 241 -7.90 -5.76 -11.43
C LEU A 241 -6.88 -5.73 -10.28
N ALA A 242 -5.77 -6.47 -10.40
CA ALA A 242 -4.71 -6.48 -9.38
C ALA A 242 -4.01 -5.11 -9.31
N VAL A 243 -3.71 -4.51 -10.45
CA VAL A 243 -3.15 -3.15 -10.55
C VAL A 243 -4.08 -2.14 -9.88
N PHE A 244 -5.38 -2.22 -10.17
CA PHE A 244 -6.39 -1.35 -9.58
C PHE A 244 -6.49 -1.50 -8.06
N LEU A 245 -6.52 -2.73 -7.54
CA LEU A 245 -6.59 -2.96 -6.09
C LEU A 245 -5.36 -2.39 -5.36
N ILE A 246 -4.17 -2.58 -5.93
CA ILE A 246 -2.94 -1.98 -5.40
C ILE A 246 -3.02 -0.44 -5.46
N ALA A 247 -3.53 0.13 -6.54
CA ALA A 247 -3.70 1.58 -6.67
C ALA A 247 -4.65 2.14 -5.60
N VAL A 248 -5.78 1.50 -5.33
CA VAL A 248 -6.72 1.91 -4.27
C VAL A 248 -6.06 1.94 -2.91
N ILE A 249 -5.28 0.90 -2.57
CA ILE A 249 -4.56 0.82 -1.30
C ILE A 249 -3.53 1.96 -1.19
N ASN A 250 -2.75 2.21 -2.24
CA ASN A 250 -1.73 3.26 -2.22
C ASN A 250 -2.33 4.67 -2.17
N ILE A 251 -3.43 4.92 -2.90
CA ILE A 251 -4.11 6.23 -2.89
C ILE A 251 -4.70 6.53 -1.51
N SER A 252 -5.18 5.54 -0.77
CA SER A 252 -5.65 5.76 0.60
C SER A 252 -4.54 6.24 1.54
N GLY A 253 -3.30 5.86 1.26
CA GLY A 253 -2.10 6.25 1.99
C GLY A 253 -1.34 7.44 1.41
N ILE A 254 -1.86 8.14 0.38
CA ILE A 254 -1.09 9.16 -0.37
C ILE A 254 -0.61 10.34 0.49
N PHE A 255 -1.32 10.63 1.57
CA PHE A 255 -0.95 11.67 2.53
C PHE A 255 -0.13 11.15 3.71
N LYS A 256 0.11 9.82 3.80
CA LYS A 256 0.85 9.19 4.89
C LYS A 256 2.24 8.80 4.42
N SER A 257 3.25 9.10 5.22
CA SER A 257 4.64 8.75 4.93
C SER A 257 5.18 7.80 5.98
N ASP A 258 6.16 6.98 5.60
CA ASP A 258 6.87 6.12 6.54
C ASP A 258 7.90 6.96 7.31
N TYR A 259 7.55 7.37 8.53
CA TYR A 259 8.42 8.16 9.40
C TYR A 259 9.78 7.50 9.62
N GLU A 260 9.79 6.19 9.89
CA GLU A 260 11.03 5.46 10.17
C GLU A 260 11.95 5.48 8.95
N MET A 261 11.42 5.26 7.75
CA MET A 261 12.17 5.34 6.51
C MET A 261 12.84 6.71 6.34
N PHE A 262 12.05 7.77 6.38
CA PHE A 262 12.58 9.12 6.16
C PHE A 262 13.64 9.47 7.22
N THR A 263 13.37 9.19 8.49
CA THR A 263 14.29 9.48 9.59
C THR A 263 15.61 8.72 9.47
N GLN A 264 15.54 7.43 9.18
CA GLN A 264 16.74 6.59 9.10
C GLN A 264 17.59 6.89 7.86
N LEU A 265 16.95 7.10 6.70
CA LEU A 265 17.68 7.40 5.46
C LEU A 265 18.35 8.78 5.50
N THR A 266 17.63 9.79 5.99
CA THR A 266 18.11 11.19 5.99
C THR A 266 18.92 11.56 7.22
N ARG A 267 18.89 10.74 8.27
CA ARG A 267 19.50 10.99 9.59
C ARG A 267 19.09 12.36 10.17
N GLU A 268 17.88 12.80 9.82
CA GLU A 268 17.36 14.11 10.23
C GLU A 268 18.30 15.28 9.93
N SER A 269 19.09 15.18 8.85
CA SER A 269 20.00 16.23 8.45
C SER A 269 19.23 17.49 8.01
N GLY A 270 19.40 18.58 8.74
CA GLY A 270 18.74 19.87 8.45
C GLY A 270 19.07 20.43 7.07
N GLY A 271 20.24 20.11 6.52
CA GLY A 271 20.69 20.56 5.19
C GLY A 271 19.82 20.07 4.03
N ILE A 272 19.05 19.00 4.24
CA ILE A 272 18.22 18.38 3.20
C ILE A 272 16.71 18.45 3.47
N PHE A 273 16.27 19.03 4.58
CA PHE A 273 14.83 19.14 4.93
C PHE A 273 13.99 19.78 3.83
N GLY A 274 14.59 20.66 3.02
CA GLY A 274 13.89 21.31 1.92
C GLY A 274 13.21 20.36 0.94
N THR A 275 13.74 19.16 0.75
CA THR A 275 13.21 18.13 -0.16
C THR A 275 12.81 16.83 0.54
N THR A 276 13.22 16.60 1.79
CA THR A 276 13.00 15.34 2.49
C THR A 276 11.99 15.44 3.62
N ASP A 277 11.58 16.65 3.99
CA ASP A 277 10.58 16.83 5.03
C ASP A 277 9.18 16.49 4.49
N VAL A 278 8.50 15.58 5.17
CA VAL A 278 7.17 15.08 4.87
C VAL A 278 6.26 15.26 6.07
N LEU A 279 4.95 15.11 5.91
CA LEU A 279 3.97 15.35 6.98
C LEU A 279 4.32 14.60 8.27
N ASP A 280 4.60 13.31 8.18
CA ASP A 280 4.86 12.48 9.36
C ASP A 280 6.17 12.85 10.09
N THR A 281 7.23 13.24 9.37
CA THR A 281 8.49 13.69 10.01
C THR A 281 8.32 15.06 10.67
N TYR A 282 7.62 15.97 10.01
CA TYR A 282 7.35 17.30 10.53
C TYR A 282 6.49 17.27 11.80
N PHE A 283 5.41 16.48 11.79
CA PHE A 283 4.53 16.37 12.94
C PHE A 283 5.20 15.68 14.13
N ARG A 284 5.99 14.63 13.89
CA ARG A 284 6.73 13.96 14.96
C ARG A 284 7.76 14.86 15.63
N ARG A 285 8.45 15.69 14.85
CA ARG A 285 9.33 16.74 15.44
C ARG A 285 8.52 17.73 16.28
N GLY A 286 7.35 18.14 15.81
CA GLY A 286 6.43 18.98 16.57
C GLY A 286 6.01 18.34 17.90
N MET A 287 5.76 17.04 17.94
CA MET A 287 5.45 16.31 19.18
C MET A 287 6.58 16.35 20.20
N GLN A 288 7.83 16.34 19.77
CA GLN A 288 8.99 16.40 20.64
C GLN A 288 9.21 17.82 21.24
N THR A 289 8.69 18.85 20.58
CA THR A 289 8.87 20.26 20.94
C THR A 289 7.71 20.89 21.70
N THR A 290 6.73 20.13 22.18
CA THR A 290 5.61 20.56 23.06
C THR A 290 4.24 20.77 22.41
N ASP A 291 4.05 20.63 21.11
CA ASP A 291 2.75 20.91 20.47
C ASP A 291 2.02 19.64 20.03
N LEU A 292 1.54 18.87 21.04
CA LEU A 292 0.77 17.65 20.82
C LEU A 292 -0.57 17.93 20.13
N SER A 293 -1.17 19.09 20.41
CA SER A 293 -2.45 19.49 19.80
C SER A 293 -2.34 19.71 18.30
N PHE A 294 -1.31 20.44 17.90
CA PHE A 294 -1.00 20.68 16.49
C PHE A 294 -0.72 19.37 15.73
N SER A 295 0.10 18.48 16.33
CA SER A 295 0.44 17.20 15.74
C SER A 295 -0.78 16.26 15.62
N ALA A 296 -1.67 16.26 16.62
CA ALA A 296 -2.92 15.51 16.60
C ALA A 296 -3.87 16.03 15.50
N ALA A 297 -4.00 17.37 15.36
CA ALA A 297 -4.81 18.00 14.31
C ALA A 297 -4.31 17.61 12.91
N ALA A 298 -2.99 17.61 12.72
CA ALA A 298 -2.36 17.24 11.49
C ALA A 298 -2.57 15.75 11.14
N GLY A 299 -2.39 14.84 12.10
CA GLY A 299 -2.66 13.41 11.91
C GLY A 299 -4.13 13.12 11.61
N LEU A 300 -5.05 13.83 12.23
CA LEU A 300 -6.48 13.72 11.97
C LEU A 300 -6.83 14.21 10.55
N LEU A 301 -6.30 15.37 10.14
CA LEU A 301 -6.47 15.90 8.79
C LEU A 301 -5.92 14.94 7.73
N GLN A 302 -4.73 14.40 7.95
CA GLN A 302 -4.08 13.42 7.08
C GLN A 302 -4.94 12.15 6.91
N SER A 303 -5.48 11.63 8.01
CA SER A 303 -6.35 10.44 8.01
C SER A 303 -7.67 10.72 7.28
N ALA A 304 -8.29 11.87 7.53
CA ALA A 304 -9.51 12.29 6.87
C ALA A 304 -9.32 12.47 5.36
N ALA A 305 -8.22 13.11 4.95
CA ALA A 305 -7.87 13.28 3.54
C ALA A 305 -7.63 11.94 2.84
N GLY A 306 -6.93 10.99 3.50
CA GLY A 306 -6.72 9.64 2.99
C GLY A 306 -8.03 8.87 2.81
N CYS A 307 -8.95 8.93 3.79
CA CYS A 307 -10.28 8.32 3.68
C CYS A 307 -11.10 8.92 2.53
N LEU A 308 -11.08 10.24 2.38
CA LEU A 308 -11.79 10.91 1.27
C LEU A 308 -11.21 10.50 -0.08
N ALA A 309 -9.88 10.44 -0.22
CA ALA A 309 -9.22 9.99 -1.42
C ALA A 309 -9.60 8.54 -1.78
N ALA A 310 -9.57 7.63 -0.80
CA ALA A 310 -9.98 6.24 -1.00
C ALA A 310 -11.45 6.13 -1.41
N PHE A 311 -12.33 6.85 -0.74
CA PHE A 311 -13.76 6.89 -1.06
C PHE A 311 -14.01 7.39 -2.49
N PHE A 312 -13.34 8.45 -2.90
CA PHE A 312 -13.44 9.00 -4.25
C PHE A 312 -13.02 7.99 -5.32
N VAL A 313 -11.88 7.32 -5.12
CA VAL A 313 -11.40 6.29 -6.05
C VAL A 313 -12.37 5.11 -6.14
N LEU A 314 -12.91 4.65 -5.01
CA LEU A 314 -13.91 3.58 -5.00
C LEU A 314 -15.22 3.96 -5.70
N CYS A 315 -15.64 5.23 -5.57
CA CYS A 315 -16.80 5.74 -6.29
C CYS A 315 -16.59 5.78 -7.81
N LEU A 316 -15.39 6.23 -8.25
CA LEU A 316 -15.02 6.21 -9.67
C LEU A 316 -15.02 4.78 -10.22
N ALA A 317 -14.41 3.85 -9.50
CA ALA A 317 -14.36 2.45 -9.89
C ALA A 317 -15.74 1.80 -10.03
N ARG A 318 -16.66 2.10 -9.10
CA ARG A 318 -18.05 1.63 -9.20
C ARG A 318 -18.76 2.19 -10.43
N ARG A 319 -18.48 3.43 -10.77
CA ARG A 319 -19.08 4.09 -11.94
C ARG A 319 -18.63 3.43 -13.26
N GLU A 320 -17.33 3.13 -13.38
CA GLU A 320 -16.77 2.43 -14.55
C GLU A 320 -17.29 0.98 -14.64
N ASN A 321 -17.32 0.23 -13.54
CA ASN A 321 -17.86 -1.13 -13.53
C ASN A 321 -19.35 -1.17 -13.96
N ASN A 322 -20.13 -0.17 -13.58
CA ASN A 322 -21.53 -0.05 -14.01
C ASN A 322 -21.67 0.34 -15.49
N ARG A 323 -20.71 1.07 -16.07
CA ARG A 323 -20.64 1.32 -17.53
C ARG A 323 -20.30 0.03 -18.27
N PHE A 324 -19.23 -0.66 -17.86
CA PHE A 324 -18.84 -1.95 -18.48
C PHE A 324 -19.98 -2.99 -18.48
N ARG A 325 -20.76 -3.06 -17.38
CA ARG A 325 -21.95 -3.94 -17.33
C ARG A 325 -23.07 -3.53 -18.28
N ARG A 326 -23.25 -2.23 -18.56
CA ARG A 326 -24.28 -1.76 -19.51
C ARG A 326 -23.91 -1.99 -20.97
N ASP A 327 -22.59 -2.01 -21.27
CA ASP A 327 -22.10 -2.19 -22.63
C ASP A 327 -22.00 -3.68 -23.02
N ILE A 328 -22.14 -4.60 -22.09
CA ILE A 328 -22.10 -6.06 -22.30
C ILE A 328 -23.52 -6.72 -22.25
N PHE A 329 -24.52 -6.04 -21.74
CA PHE A 329 -25.93 -6.49 -21.66
C PHE A 329 -26.87 -5.45 -22.28
#